data_25a59ff6681862d31cce76a7ae6d296d
#
_entry.id   25a59ff6681862d31cce76a7ae6d296d
#
_cell.length_a   1.000
_cell.length_b   1.000
_cell.length_c   1.000
_cell.angle_alpha   90.00
_cell.angle_beta   90.00
_cell.angle_gamma   90.00
#
_symmetry.space_group_name_H-M   'P 1'
#
loop_
_entity.id
_entity.type
_entity.pdbx_description
1 polymer ?
#
loop_
_entity_poly.entity_id
_entity_poly.type
_entity_poly.pdbx_seq_one_letter_code
_entity_poly.pdbx_strand_id
1 'polypeptide(L)'
;MIGKITSEMISRRWALSLLGAFGFVAAPTVPRPSNAEAQTAGAAPGRRKVALALQGGGSYGAFTWGVLDRLLDDATIDIVGVTGTSAGAMNGAVLVDGLVRGGPEQARAALRRYWEGVGAMPGFGSFFSNMSGEEAARTSLESIPAYVEAVKKNLSPYDLPASNDNPMRRLLTEIDFERLRLQDEIQLTVCATNARTARRRVFTNHDLSVDALLASACLPQLFRAVEIDGEPYWDGALTGNPAVAPLLTKMPGCDLIIVRVDPVNRPEAPRSVRDIYNRSVEISHNATFWLELGALAVVLRFVDEGRSPFGRVRFHVMEASSVMERFPMSSKLNNYPPLLEYLFNLGRQTGDAWIAQNGDALGRRSTMDLQQLLPGSIWNNI
;
A
#
# COMPACT_ATOMS: atom_id res chain seq x y z
N MET A 1 11.13 -32.07 -41.16
CA MET A 1 9.74 -31.58 -40.96
C MET A 1 9.64 -31.02 -39.53
N ILE A 2 10.01 -29.76 -39.35
CA ILE A 2 9.90 -29.09 -38.03
C ILE A 2 8.56 -28.33 -38.10
N GLY A 3 7.59 -28.85 -37.31
CA GLY A 3 6.24 -28.29 -37.27
C GLY A 3 6.25 -26.87 -36.70
N LYS A 4 5.55 -25.97 -37.37
CA LYS A 4 5.21 -24.64 -36.88
C LYS A 4 4.46 -24.78 -35.54
N ILE A 5 5.17 -24.61 -34.45
CA ILE A 5 4.54 -24.37 -33.13
C ILE A 5 3.98 -22.95 -33.22
N THR A 6 2.66 -22.84 -33.29
CA THR A 6 1.99 -21.56 -33.46
C THR A 6 2.26 -20.67 -32.24
N SER A 7 2.58 -19.39 -32.47
CA SER A 7 2.93 -18.38 -31.50
C SER A 7 1.88 -18.20 -30.36
N GLU A 8 0.65 -18.66 -30.59
CA GLU A 8 -0.46 -18.64 -29.63
C GLU A 8 -0.31 -19.60 -28.45
N MET A 9 0.32 -20.76 -28.62
CA MET A 9 0.51 -21.70 -27.51
C MET A 9 1.65 -21.28 -26.57
N ILE A 10 2.64 -20.57 -27.08
CA ILE A 10 3.77 -20.06 -26.27
C ILE A 10 3.30 -18.92 -25.39
N SER A 11 2.44 -18.02 -25.89
CA SER A 11 2.00 -16.83 -25.14
C SER A 11 1.17 -17.15 -23.90
N ARG A 12 0.25 -18.12 -23.96
CA ARG A 12 -0.60 -18.50 -22.81
C ARG A 12 0.19 -19.18 -21.66
N ARG A 13 1.15 -20.03 -22.00
CA ARG A 13 1.97 -20.71 -21.00
C ARG A 13 2.92 -19.76 -20.29
N TRP A 14 3.50 -18.80 -20.99
CA TRP A 14 4.40 -17.82 -20.42
C TRP A 14 3.67 -16.78 -19.54
N ALA A 15 2.51 -16.30 -19.95
CA ALA A 15 1.70 -15.41 -19.12
C ALA A 15 1.26 -16.06 -17.81
N LEU A 16 0.88 -17.34 -17.85
CA LEU A 16 0.52 -18.11 -16.65
C LEU A 16 1.74 -18.43 -15.77
N SER A 17 2.93 -18.62 -16.37
CA SER A 17 4.16 -18.85 -15.61
C SER A 17 4.65 -17.60 -14.88
N LEU A 18 4.51 -16.42 -15.48
CA LEU A 18 4.80 -15.15 -14.80
C LEU A 18 3.86 -14.90 -13.64
N LEU A 19 2.56 -15.19 -13.77
CA LEU A 19 1.60 -15.11 -12.69
C LEU A 19 1.91 -16.12 -11.56
N GLY A 20 2.40 -17.33 -11.91
CA GLY A 20 2.83 -18.33 -10.93
C GLY A 20 4.06 -17.91 -10.10
N ALA A 21 4.99 -17.17 -10.69
CA ALA A 21 6.16 -16.63 -9.98
C ALA A 21 5.79 -15.62 -8.87
N PHE A 22 4.61 -15.01 -8.96
CA PHE A 22 4.07 -14.09 -7.95
C PHE A 22 3.13 -14.76 -6.93
N GLY A 23 3.11 -16.10 -6.85
CA GLY A 23 2.33 -16.83 -5.86
C GLY A 23 0.84 -16.97 -6.19
N PHE A 24 0.44 -16.77 -7.45
CA PHE A 24 -0.92 -17.05 -7.90
C PHE A 24 -1.10 -18.56 -8.09
N VAL A 25 -1.81 -19.21 -7.20
CA VAL A 25 -2.33 -20.56 -7.41
C VAL A 25 -3.52 -20.42 -8.38
N ALA A 26 -3.43 -21.06 -9.55
CA ALA A 26 -4.55 -21.12 -10.48
C ALA A 26 -5.73 -21.81 -9.80
N ALA A 27 -6.80 -21.07 -9.54
CA ALA A 27 -8.07 -21.63 -9.14
C ALA A 27 -8.64 -22.50 -10.29
N PRO A 28 -9.37 -23.61 -9.98
CA PRO A 28 -10.01 -24.43 -11.00
C PRO A 28 -10.99 -23.57 -11.80
N THR A 29 -11.01 -23.82 -13.12
CA THR A 29 -11.90 -23.14 -14.07
C THR A 29 -13.36 -23.42 -13.71
N VAL A 30 -14.01 -22.42 -13.12
CA VAL A 30 -15.47 -22.39 -12.97
C VAL A 30 -16.08 -22.04 -14.33
N PRO A 31 -17.15 -22.73 -14.81
CA PRO A 31 -17.81 -22.40 -16.08
C PRO A 31 -18.33 -20.96 -16.03
N ARG A 32 -18.09 -20.18 -17.10
CA ARG A 32 -18.63 -18.83 -17.25
C ARG A 32 -20.15 -18.84 -17.13
N PRO A 33 -20.73 -18.04 -16.24
CA PRO A 33 -22.13 -17.67 -16.40
C PRO A 33 -22.25 -16.80 -17.65
N SER A 34 -23.26 -17.10 -18.45
CA SER A 34 -23.70 -16.31 -19.61
C SER A 34 -23.90 -14.83 -19.18
N ASN A 35 -23.61 -13.90 -20.13
CA ASN A 35 -23.86 -12.47 -20.00
C ASN A 35 -25.25 -12.16 -19.42
N ALA A 36 -25.36 -12.16 -18.12
CA ALA A 36 -26.34 -11.39 -17.38
C ALA A 36 -25.60 -10.11 -17.00
N GLU A 37 -26.03 -9.00 -17.54
CA GLU A 37 -25.62 -7.67 -17.12
C GLU A 37 -25.74 -7.63 -15.58
N ALA A 38 -24.59 -7.63 -14.90
CA ALA A 38 -24.56 -7.33 -13.48
C ALA A 38 -25.05 -5.88 -13.36
N GLN A 39 -26.32 -5.74 -13.04
CA GLN A 39 -26.87 -4.47 -12.59
C GLN A 39 -26.07 -4.07 -11.36
N THR A 40 -25.17 -3.11 -11.54
CA THR A 40 -24.44 -2.44 -10.48
C THR A 40 -25.47 -1.66 -9.67
N ALA A 41 -25.93 -2.24 -8.59
CA ALA A 41 -26.76 -1.53 -7.63
C ALA A 41 -25.92 -0.38 -7.04
N GLY A 42 -26.36 0.86 -7.23
CA GLY A 42 -26.11 1.94 -6.31
C GLY A 42 -25.08 3.01 -6.62
N ALA A 43 -24.32 2.99 -7.72
CA ALA A 43 -23.50 4.16 -8.06
C ALA A 43 -24.39 5.30 -8.58
N ALA A 44 -24.31 6.47 -7.95
CA ALA A 44 -24.98 7.67 -8.47
C ALA A 44 -24.52 7.94 -9.91
N PRO A 45 -25.41 8.40 -10.82
CA PRO A 45 -25.04 8.65 -12.21
C PRO A 45 -23.90 9.66 -12.29
N GLY A 46 -22.76 9.26 -12.83
CA GLY A 46 -21.61 10.14 -13.07
C GLY A 46 -20.42 10.01 -12.12
N ARG A 47 -20.47 9.18 -11.06
CA ARG A 47 -19.32 8.97 -10.17
C ARG A 47 -18.27 8.06 -10.84
N ARG A 48 -17.00 8.44 -10.67
CA ARG A 48 -15.83 7.73 -11.23
C ARG A 48 -15.34 6.68 -10.25
N LYS A 49 -15.38 5.42 -10.67
CA LYS A 49 -14.91 4.29 -9.86
C LYS A 49 -13.38 4.29 -9.76
N VAL A 50 -12.88 4.38 -8.55
CA VAL A 50 -11.46 4.46 -8.23
C VAL A 50 -11.09 3.35 -7.27
N ALA A 51 -10.02 2.63 -7.60
CA ALA A 51 -9.31 1.77 -6.67
C ALA A 51 -8.08 2.50 -6.12
N LEU A 52 -7.72 2.22 -4.88
CA LEU A 52 -6.58 2.84 -4.19
C LEU A 52 -5.51 1.79 -3.89
N ALA A 53 -4.26 2.14 -4.14
CA ALA A 53 -3.09 1.36 -3.75
C ALA A 53 -2.24 2.17 -2.77
N LEU A 54 -2.27 1.79 -1.49
CA LEU A 54 -1.73 2.57 -0.38
C LEU A 54 -0.42 1.96 0.10
N GLN A 55 0.69 2.67 -0.14
CA GLN A 55 2.02 2.24 0.27
C GLN A 55 2.19 2.29 1.80
N GLY A 56 2.92 1.32 2.35
CA GLY A 56 3.37 1.33 3.73
C GLY A 56 4.53 2.29 3.94
N GLY A 57 4.70 2.81 5.14
CA GLY A 57 5.77 3.74 5.45
C GLY A 57 5.72 4.32 6.87
N GLY A 58 5.12 3.62 7.83
CA GLY A 58 5.01 4.08 9.21
C GLY A 58 4.31 5.43 9.32
N SER A 59 4.92 6.40 10.00
CA SER A 59 4.35 7.75 10.19
C SER A 59 4.06 8.49 8.88
N TYR A 60 4.74 8.13 7.78
CA TYR A 60 4.42 8.70 6.48
C TYR A 60 3.03 8.32 5.96
N GLY A 61 2.39 7.33 6.57
CA GLY A 61 0.97 7.05 6.35
C GLY A 61 0.05 8.21 6.70
N ALA A 62 0.50 9.21 7.50
CA ALA A 62 -0.24 10.44 7.74
C ALA A 62 -0.35 11.32 6.47
N PHE A 63 0.63 11.25 5.56
CA PHE A 63 0.49 11.83 4.22
C PHE A 63 -0.64 11.13 3.44
N THR A 64 -0.67 9.81 3.49
CA THR A 64 -1.76 9.02 2.88
C THR A 64 -3.12 9.42 3.46
N TRP A 65 -3.22 9.60 4.80
CA TRP A 65 -4.43 10.13 5.43
C TRP A 65 -4.86 11.47 4.83
N GLY A 66 -3.93 12.41 4.63
CA GLY A 66 -4.23 13.71 3.99
C GLY A 66 -4.74 13.57 2.56
N VAL A 67 -4.14 12.69 1.75
CA VAL A 67 -4.61 12.38 0.38
C VAL A 67 -6.02 11.79 0.42
N LEU A 68 -6.28 10.81 1.29
CA LEU A 68 -7.59 10.18 1.44
C LEU A 68 -8.66 11.18 1.88
N ASP A 69 -8.34 12.03 2.86
CA ASP A 69 -9.22 13.08 3.34
C ASP A 69 -9.64 14.03 2.21
N ARG A 70 -8.70 14.36 1.32
CA ARG A 70 -8.99 15.19 0.14
C ARG A 70 -9.82 14.46 -0.92
N LEU A 71 -9.54 13.18 -1.18
CA LEU A 71 -10.33 12.38 -2.11
C LEU A 71 -11.78 12.22 -1.66
N LEU A 72 -12.02 12.14 -0.35
CA LEU A 72 -13.36 12.06 0.25
C LEU A 72 -14.15 13.36 0.14
N ASP A 73 -13.52 14.51 -0.10
CA ASP A 73 -14.20 15.79 -0.41
C ASP A 73 -14.81 15.79 -1.82
N ASP A 74 -14.31 14.95 -2.73
CA ASP A 74 -14.77 14.93 -4.12
C ASP A 74 -15.95 13.96 -4.31
N ALA A 75 -17.17 14.50 -4.30
CA ALA A 75 -18.39 13.72 -4.50
C ALA A 75 -18.46 12.98 -5.85
N THR A 76 -17.58 13.31 -6.80
CA THR A 76 -17.51 12.63 -8.12
C THR A 76 -16.66 11.36 -8.10
N ILE A 77 -15.92 11.11 -7.00
CA ILE A 77 -15.10 9.91 -6.81
C ILE A 77 -15.91 8.86 -6.04
N ASP A 78 -15.82 7.63 -6.50
CA ASP A 78 -16.41 6.44 -5.87
C ASP A 78 -15.30 5.43 -5.60
N ILE A 79 -14.92 5.29 -4.33
CA ILE A 79 -13.86 4.35 -3.91
C ILE A 79 -14.48 2.96 -3.84
N VAL A 80 -14.10 2.09 -4.77
CA VAL A 80 -14.65 0.75 -4.92
C VAL A 80 -13.67 -0.36 -4.52
N GLY A 81 -12.40 -0.02 -4.27
CA GLY A 81 -11.40 -0.98 -3.81
C GLY A 81 -10.19 -0.32 -3.21
N VAL A 82 -9.56 -1.01 -2.27
CA VAL A 82 -8.35 -0.57 -1.59
C VAL A 82 -7.40 -1.75 -1.43
N THR A 83 -6.15 -1.55 -1.77
CA THR A 83 -5.06 -2.44 -1.36
C THR A 83 -4.05 -1.66 -0.55
N GLY A 84 -3.56 -2.25 0.54
CA GLY A 84 -2.62 -1.57 1.41
C GLY A 84 -1.61 -2.49 2.06
N THR A 85 -0.49 -1.91 2.46
CA THR A 85 0.57 -2.59 3.22
C THR A 85 0.97 -1.73 4.40
N SER A 86 1.17 -2.34 5.59
CA SER A 86 1.63 -1.64 6.79
C SER A 86 0.73 -0.44 7.13
N ALA A 87 1.27 0.78 7.25
CA ALA A 87 0.47 1.99 7.46
C ALA A 87 -0.58 2.21 6.36
N GLY A 88 -0.31 1.78 5.12
CA GLY A 88 -1.29 1.79 4.04
C GLY A 88 -2.45 0.84 4.27
N ALA A 89 -2.20 -0.34 4.86
CA ALA A 89 -3.24 -1.30 5.26
C ALA A 89 -4.11 -0.74 6.38
N MET A 90 -3.50 -0.07 7.37
CA MET A 90 -4.22 0.61 8.45
C MET A 90 -5.16 1.69 7.90
N ASN A 91 -4.62 2.60 7.08
CA ASN A 91 -5.42 3.62 6.40
C ASN A 91 -6.57 3.01 5.60
N GLY A 92 -6.29 1.95 4.82
CA GLY A 92 -7.27 1.26 4.00
C GLY A 92 -8.41 0.66 4.83
N ALA A 93 -8.08 -0.03 5.92
CA ALA A 93 -9.08 -0.66 6.78
C ALA A 93 -9.97 0.38 7.50
N VAL A 94 -9.36 1.44 8.05
CA VAL A 94 -10.09 2.53 8.71
C VAL A 94 -10.98 3.28 7.71
N LEU A 95 -10.46 3.54 6.49
CA LEU A 95 -11.21 4.18 5.41
C LEU A 95 -12.44 3.36 5.03
N VAL A 96 -12.25 2.07 4.72
CA VAL A 96 -13.35 1.21 4.25
C VAL A 96 -14.38 0.99 5.34
N ASP A 97 -13.96 0.76 6.60
CA ASP A 97 -14.87 0.67 7.74
C ASP A 97 -15.73 1.94 7.89
N GLY A 98 -15.12 3.12 7.81
CA GLY A 98 -15.82 4.40 7.90
C GLY A 98 -16.79 4.62 6.74
N LEU A 99 -16.38 4.31 5.50
CA LEU A 99 -17.24 4.42 4.30
C LEU A 99 -18.48 3.54 4.41
N VAL A 100 -18.31 2.29 4.82
CA VAL A 100 -19.40 1.31 4.96
C VAL A 100 -20.33 1.65 6.14
N ARG A 101 -19.80 2.27 7.21
CA ARG A 101 -20.61 2.68 8.37
C ARG A 101 -21.48 3.90 8.10
N GLY A 102 -20.97 4.89 7.37
CA GLY A 102 -21.69 6.17 7.25
C GLY A 102 -21.12 7.09 6.17
N GLY A 103 -20.43 6.53 5.18
CA GLY A 103 -19.93 7.27 4.03
C GLY A 103 -18.72 8.17 4.32
N PRO A 104 -18.45 9.15 3.44
CA PRO A 104 -17.23 9.95 3.46
C PRO A 104 -16.95 10.65 4.78
N GLU A 105 -17.96 11.25 5.40
CA GLU A 105 -17.80 11.98 6.68
C GLU A 105 -17.38 11.05 7.82
N GLN A 106 -17.98 9.87 7.88
CA GLN A 106 -17.62 8.87 8.90
C GLN A 106 -16.20 8.34 8.67
N ALA A 107 -15.81 8.15 7.42
CA ALA A 107 -14.46 7.72 7.06
C ALA A 107 -13.41 8.78 7.45
N ARG A 108 -13.67 10.06 7.19
CA ARG A 108 -12.80 11.17 7.60
C ARG A 108 -12.63 11.24 9.10
N ALA A 109 -13.74 11.14 9.85
CA ALA A 109 -13.73 11.15 11.30
C ALA A 109 -12.97 9.93 11.88
N ALA A 110 -13.12 8.75 11.28
CA ALA A 110 -12.42 7.54 11.69
C ALA A 110 -10.91 7.65 11.44
N LEU A 111 -10.48 8.11 10.26
CA LEU A 111 -9.08 8.33 9.94
C LEU A 111 -8.43 9.35 10.89
N ARG A 112 -9.13 10.46 11.21
CA ARG A 112 -8.65 11.46 12.16
C ARG A 112 -8.44 10.84 13.54
N ARG A 113 -9.42 10.15 14.09
CA ARG A 113 -9.30 9.49 15.41
C ARG A 113 -8.15 8.49 15.44
N TYR A 114 -7.99 7.71 14.36
CA TYR A 114 -6.90 6.75 14.24
C TYR A 114 -5.54 7.44 14.33
N TRP A 115 -5.30 8.51 13.55
CA TRP A 115 -4.01 9.20 13.53
C TRP A 115 -3.75 10.04 14.78
N GLU A 116 -4.79 10.62 15.40
CA GLU A 116 -4.69 11.23 16.72
C GLU A 116 -4.29 10.18 17.79
N GLY A 117 -4.89 8.99 17.71
CA GLY A 117 -4.50 7.85 18.55
C GLY A 117 -3.06 7.41 18.33
N VAL A 118 -2.56 7.37 17.09
CA VAL A 118 -1.15 7.11 16.77
C VAL A 118 -0.25 8.16 17.42
N GLY A 119 -0.60 9.43 17.33
CA GLY A 119 0.15 10.54 17.94
C GLY A 119 0.16 10.50 19.47
N ALA A 120 -0.88 9.96 20.07
CA ALA A 120 -1.01 9.83 21.53
C ALA A 120 -0.27 8.59 22.10
N MET A 121 0.18 7.67 21.25
CA MET A 121 0.90 6.48 21.73
C MET A 121 2.26 6.85 22.31
N PRO A 122 2.71 6.15 23.37
CA PRO A 122 4.10 6.22 23.81
C PRO A 122 5.04 5.87 22.65
N GLY A 123 6.02 6.72 22.38
CA GLY A 123 6.95 6.51 21.29
C GLY A 123 8.04 7.57 21.25
N PHE A 124 8.66 7.71 20.10
CA PHE A 124 9.75 8.66 19.92
C PHE A 124 9.30 10.13 19.86
N GLY A 125 7.99 10.40 19.76
CA GLY A 125 7.45 11.73 19.62
C GLY A 125 7.83 12.70 20.76
N SER A 126 7.99 12.20 21.99
CA SER A 126 8.36 13.02 23.15
C SER A 126 9.75 13.66 23.04
N PHE A 127 10.66 13.10 22.23
CA PHE A 127 12.00 13.67 21.99
C PHE A 127 11.97 14.92 21.10
N PHE A 128 10.87 15.18 20.42
CA PHE A 128 10.71 16.27 19.46
C PHE A 128 9.86 17.43 20.02
N SER A 129 9.59 17.43 21.34
CA SER A 129 8.85 18.50 21.97
C SER A 129 9.52 19.86 21.66
N ASN A 130 8.69 20.84 21.26
CA ASN A 130 9.09 22.18 20.81
C ASN A 130 9.61 22.30 19.36
N MET A 131 9.60 21.25 18.56
CA MET A 131 9.89 21.35 17.13
C MET A 131 8.61 21.57 16.32
N SER A 132 8.71 22.27 15.20
CA SER A 132 7.66 22.25 14.19
C SER A 132 7.55 20.86 13.52
N GLY A 133 6.43 20.57 12.87
CA GLY A 133 6.26 19.30 12.16
C GLY A 133 7.30 19.08 11.07
N GLU A 134 7.68 20.13 10.33
CA GLU A 134 8.71 20.04 9.28
C GLU A 134 10.10 19.81 9.88
N GLU A 135 10.47 20.49 10.95
CA GLU A 135 11.74 20.25 11.65
C GLU A 135 11.81 18.82 12.18
N ALA A 136 10.74 18.34 12.80
CA ALA A 136 10.66 16.95 13.29
C ALA A 136 10.75 15.93 12.15
N ALA A 137 10.20 16.25 10.97
CA ALA A 137 10.31 15.39 9.78
C ALA A 137 11.75 15.28 9.26
N ARG A 138 12.49 16.38 9.30
CA ARG A 138 13.89 16.46 8.84
C ARG A 138 14.89 15.97 9.88
N THR A 139 14.50 15.97 11.15
CA THR A 139 15.37 15.55 12.24
C THR A 139 15.43 14.03 12.30
N SER A 140 16.64 13.52 12.18
CA SER A 140 16.86 12.09 12.36
C SER A 140 16.65 11.69 13.82
N LEU A 141 16.08 10.50 14.05
CA LEU A 141 16.10 9.84 15.36
C LEU A 141 17.54 9.55 15.86
N GLU A 142 18.54 9.92 15.07
CA GLU A 142 19.96 9.80 15.40
C GLU A 142 20.37 10.68 16.59
N SER A 143 19.58 11.69 16.93
CA SER A 143 19.71 12.44 18.19
C SER A 143 19.29 11.62 19.41
N ILE A 144 18.63 10.48 19.22
CA ILE A 144 18.38 9.51 20.29
C ILE A 144 19.72 8.86 20.65
N PRO A 145 20.09 8.81 21.95
CA PRO A 145 21.38 8.28 22.35
C PRO A 145 21.71 6.95 21.67
N ALA A 146 22.94 6.81 21.21
CA ALA A 146 23.47 5.60 20.58
C ALA A 146 23.19 4.30 21.39
N TYR A 147 22.90 4.46 22.67
CA TYR A 147 22.45 3.43 23.59
C TYR A 147 21.14 2.75 23.12
N VAL A 148 20.12 3.50 22.72
CA VAL A 148 18.83 2.92 22.26
C VAL A 148 19.03 2.14 20.97
N GLU A 149 19.88 2.62 20.07
CA GLU A 149 20.23 1.87 18.86
C GLU A 149 21.09 0.64 19.12
N ALA A 150 22.03 0.73 20.05
CA ALA A 150 22.86 -0.39 20.45
C ALA A 150 22.00 -1.52 21.09
N VAL A 151 21.04 -1.14 21.93
CA VAL A 151 20.07 -2.08 22.52
C VAL A 151 19.19 -2.70 21.43
N LYS A 152 18.69 -1.92 20.49
CA LYS A 152 17.86 -2.44 19.37
C LYS A 152 18.62 -3.38 18.45
N LYS A 153 19.90 -3.16 18.24
CA LYS A 153 20.74 -4.03 17.36
C LYS A 153 21.12 -5.36 17.99
N ASN A 154 21.14 -5.44 19.32
CA ASN A 154 21.63 -6.60 20.05
C ASN A 154 20.53 -7.42 20.76
N LEU A 155 19.28 -6.93 20.78
CA LEU A 155 18.16 -7.63 21.40
C LEU A 155 17.15 -8.05 20.32
N SER A 156 16.81 -9.31 20.31
CA SER A 156 15.67 -9.82 19.55
C SER A 156 14.36 -9.34 20.20
N PRO A 157 13.30 -9.06 19.43
CA PRO A 157 11.97 -8.87 19.99
C PRO A 157 11.51 -10.03 20.87
N TYR A 158 12.07 -11.21 20.67
CA TYR A 158 11.78 -12.41 21.49
C TYR A 158 12.48 -12.41 22.84
N ASP A 159 13.52 -11.61 23.02
CA ASP A 159 14.21 -11.41 24.29
C ASP A 159 13.47 -10.43 25.22
N LEU A 160 12.49 -9.69 24.68
CA LEU A 160 11.66 -8.76 25.44
C LEU A 160 10.47 -9.49 26.09
N PRO A 161 9.94 -8.98 27.22
CA PRO A 161 8.75 -9.56 27.86
C PRO A 161 7.60 -9.75 26.86
N ALA A 162 6.79 -10.80 27.05
CA ALA A 162 5.64 -11.10 26.17
C ALA A 162 4.56 -10.00 26.20
N SER A 163 4.58 -9.13 27.22
CA SER A 163 3.71 -7.94 27.32
C SER A 163 4.04 -6.84 26.32
N ASN A 164 5.07 -7.02 25.47
CA ASN A 164 5.43 -6.08 24.42
C ASN A 164 4.55 -6.26 23.17
N ASP A 165 3.24 -6.33 23.37
CA ASP A 165 2.25 -6.35 22.30
C ASP A 165 2.35 -5.08 21.44
N ASN A 166 2.11 -5.21 20.16
CA ASN A 166 2.08 -4.07 19.26
C ASN A 166 1.01 -3.07 19.71
N PRO A 167 1.39 -1.84 20.11
CA PRO A 167 0.46 -0.86 20.69
C PRO A 167 -0.65 -0.44 19.71
N MET A 168 -0.46 -0.67 18.41
CA MET A 168 -1.47 -0.42 17.38
C MET A 168 -2.74 -1.25 17.59
N ARG A 169 -2.64 -2.40 18.27
CA ARG A 169 -3.79 -3.29 18.53
C ARG A 169 -4.98 -2.54 19.11
N ARG A 170 -4.73 -1.61 20.05
CA ARG A 170 -5.80 -0.83 20.71
C ARG A 170 -6.55 0.06 19.74
N LEU A 171 -5.85 0.68 18.79
CA LEU A 171 -6.47 1.56 17.78
C LEU A 171 -7.31 0.77 16.79
N LEU A 172 -6.91 -0.46 16.50
CA LEU A 172 -7.59 -1.32 15.55
C LEU A 172 -8.86 -1.97 16.11
N THR A 173 -9.08 -1.97 17.44
CA THR A 173 -10.33 -2.48 18.02
C THR A 173 -11.55 -1.63 17.71
N GLU A 174 -11.38 -0.40 17.22
CA GLU A 174 -12.48 0.46 16.77
C GLU A 174 -13.06 0.05 15.41
N ILE A 175 -12.33 -0.77 14.63
CA ILE A 175 -12.75 -1.28 13.32
C ILE A 175 -13.74 -2.43 13.52
N ASP A 176 -14.85 -2.37 12.82
CA ASP A 176 -15.85 -3.45 12.79
C ASP A 176 -15.46 -4.50 11.74
N PHE A 177 -14.60 -5.44 12.15
CA PHE A 177 -14.12 -6.50 11.26
C PHE A 177 -15.24 -7.45 10.81
N GLU A 178 -16.31 -7.62 11.58
CA GLU A 178 -17.44 -8.42 11.16
C GLU A 178 -18.13 -7.78 9.96
N ARG A 179 -18.41 -6.49 10.05
CA ARG A 179 -18.99 -5.72 8.93
C ARG A 179 -18.07 -5.73 7.71
N LEU A 180 -16.75 -5.54 7.91
CA LEU A 180 -15.79 -5.57 6.81
C LEU A 180 -15.77 -6.94 6.09
N ARG A 181 -15.98 -8.04 6.81
CA ARG A 181 -16.03 -9.37 6.22
C ARG A 181 -17.33 -9.64 5.45
N LEU A 182 -18.43 -9.04 5.88
CA LEU A 182 -19.77 -9.29 5.32
C LEU A 182 -20.10 -8.38 4.13
N GLN A 183 -19.39 -7.26 3.96
CA GLN A 183 -19.65 -6.31 2.87
C GLN A 183 -18.85 -6.66 1.61
N ASP A 184 -19.48 -6.50 0.44
CA ASP A 184 -18.89 -6.72 -0.88
C ASP A 184 -18.82 -5.43 -1.73
N GLU A 185 -19.22 -4.29 -1.16
CA GLU A 185 -19.30 -3.00 -1.87
C GLU A 185 -17.91 -2.46 -2.20
N ILE A 186 -16.97 -2.57 -1.25
CA ILE A 186 -15.60 -2.08 -1.39
C ILE A 186 -14.63 -3.24 -1.17
N GLN A 187 -13.85 -3.58 -2.17
CA GLN A 187 -12.84 -4.63 -2.06
C GLN A 187 -11.66 -4.11 -1.24
N LEU A 188 -11.33 -4.81 -0.15
CA LEU A 188 -10.15 -4.50 0.67
C LEU A 188 -9.16 -5.65 0.64
N THR A 189 -7.89 -5.35 0.34
CA THR A 189 -6.81 -6.33 0.40
C THR A 189 -5.64 -5.81 1.21
N VAL A 190 -5.06 -6.67 2.03
CA VAL A 190 -3.94 -6.37 2.92
C VAL A 190 -2.82 -7.36 2.70
N CYS A 191 -1.60 -6.86 2.51
CA CYS A 191 -0.43 -7.68 2.25
C CYS A 191 0.38 -7.94 3.54
N ALA A 192 0.77 -9.19 3.78
CA ALA A 192 1.77 -9.58 4.76
C ALA A 192 2.76 -10.58 4.17
N THR A 193 3.89 -10.78 4.84
CA THR A 193 4.95 -11.70 4.42
C THR A 193 5.02 -12.87 5.37
N ASN A 194 4.87 -14.10 4.87
CA ASN A 194 5.12 -15.30 5.67
C ASN A 194 6.63 -15.40 5.96
N ALA A 195 6.99 -15.33 7.24
CA ALA A 195 8.40 -15.26 7.67
C ALA A 195 9.17 -16.56 7.45
N ARG A 196 8.47 -17.69 7.31
CA ARG A 196 9.08 -19.02 7.11
C ARG A 196 9.34 -19.33 5.65
N THR A 197 8.40 -18.94 4.77
CA THR A 197 8.43 -19.30 3.35
C THR A 197 8.85 -18.16 2.43
N ALA A 198 8.99 -16.94 2.95
CA ALA A 198 9.22 -15.69 2.22
C ALA A 198 8.12 -15.41 1.17
N ARG A 199 6.95 -16.04 1.30
CA ARG A 199 5.84 -15.84 0.37
C ARG A 199 4.91 -14.73 0.85
N ARG A 200 4.38 -14.02 -0.12
CA ARG A 200 3.30 -13.04 0.09
C ARG A 200 2.02 -13.76 0.55
N ARG A 201 1.37 -13.23 1.56
CA ARG A 201 -0.02 -13.51 1.92
C ARG A 201 -0.85 -12.25 1.66
N VAL A 202 -1.95 -12.39 0.95
CA VAL A 202 -2.93 -11.32 0.75
C VAL A 202 -4.20 -11.71 1.49
N PHE A 203 -4.54 -10.93 2.49
CA PHE A 203 -5.82 -11.01 3.19
C PHE A 203 -6.84 -10.18 2.41
N THR A 204 -8.05 -10.70 2.30
CA THR A 204 -9.18 -10.03 1.64
C THR A 204 -10.25 -9.69 2.68
N ASN A 205 -11.31 -9.00 2.29
CA ASN A 205 -12.45 -8.71 3.18
C ASN A 205 -12.80 -9.90 4.08
N HIS A 206 -12.90 -11.11 3.50
CA HIS A 206 -13.41 -12.30 4.18
C HIS A 206 -12.50 -12.85 5.29
N ASP A 207 -11.21 -12.61 5.21
CA ASP A 207 -10.22 -13.11 6.18
C ASP A 207 -9.50 -11.98 6.95
N LEU A 208 -10.04 -10.74 6.88
CA LEU A 208 -9.50 -9.62 7.65
C LEU A 208 -9.77 -9.76 9.15
N SER A 209 -8.75 -9.40 9.91
CA SER A 209 -8.76 -9.37 11.37
C SER A 209 -7.77 -8.33 11.90
N VAL A 210 -7.81 -8.06 13.20
CA VAL A 210 -6.77 -7.25 13.86
C VAL A 210 -5.39 -7.85 13.60
N ASP A 211 -5.27 -9.17 13.68
CA ASP A 211 -3.98 -9.86 13.49
C ASP A 211 -3.50 -9.78 12.03
N ALA A 212 -4.39 -9.80 11.04
CA ALA A 212 -4.03 -9.59 9.64
C ALA A 212 -3.43 -8.18 9.41
N LEU A 213 -4.01 -7.14 10.01
CA LEU A 213 -3.48 -5.79 9.96
C LEU A 213 -2.15 -5.68 10.71
N LEU A 214 -2.05 -6.24 11.91
CA LEU A 214 -0.81 -6.25 12.68
C LEU A 214 0.30 -7.02 11.97
N ALA A 215 -0.01 -8.13 11.31
CA ALA A 215 0.93 -8.88 10.47
C ALA A 215 1.48 -8.03 9.33
N SER A 216 0.58 -7.27 8.66
CA SER A 216 0.96 -6.34 7.60
C SER A 216 1.93 -5.24 8.05
N ALA A 217 1.91 -4.86 9.33
CA ALA A 217 2.74 -3.80 9.93
C ALA A 217 3.77 -4.34 10.94
N CYS A 218 4.04 -5.65 10.93
CA CYS A 218 4.95 -6.28 11.85
C CYS A 218 6.41 -6.15 11.38
N LEU A 219 7.07 -5.05 11.75
CA LEU A 219 8.50 -4.86 11.49
C LEU A 219 9.31 -5.88 12.29
N PRO A 220 10.09 -6.76 11.63
CA PRO A 220 10.76 -7.89 12.29
C PRO A 220 11.80 -7.49 13.33
N GLN A 221 12.33 -6.26 13.24
CA GLN A 221 13.30 -5.74 14.21
C GLN A 221 12.64 -5.16 15.48
N LEU A 222 11.31 -4.89 15.43
CA LEU A 222 10.60 -4.23 16.52
C LEU A 222 9.60 -5.14 17.23
N PHE A 223 8.99 -6.09 16.48
CA PHE A 223 7.90 -6.91 16.97
C PHE A 223 8.17 -8.40 16.71
N ARG A 224 7.65 -9.24 17.61
CA ARG A 224 7.54 -10.68 17.34
C ARG A 224 6.64 -10.90 16.13
N ALA A 225 6.92 -11.94 15.35
CA ALA A 225 6.04 -12.30 14.23
C ALA A 225 4.59 -12.51 14.72
N VAL A 226 3.64 -12.05 13.94
CA VAL A 226 2.22 -12.31 14.22
C VAL A 226 1.87 -13.69 13.71
N GLU A 227 1.36 -14.54 14.58
CA GLU A 227 0.94 -15.88 14.21
C GLU A 227 -0.53 -15.89 13.77
N ILE A 228 -0.79 -16.42 12.56
CA ILE A 228 -2.14 -16.61 12.00
C ILE A 228 -2.17 -18.01 11.40
N ASP A 229 -3.10 -18.84 11.86
CA ASP A 229 -3.26 -20.23 11.42
C ASP A 229 -1.96 -21.07 11.59
N GLY A 230 -1.17 -20.81 12.63
CA GLY A 230 0.10 -21.48 12.92
C GLY A 230 1.26 -21.06 12.04
N GLU A 231 1.11 -20.04 11.22
CA GLU A 231 2.15 -19.47 10.37
C GLU A 231 2.57 -18.07 10.87
N PRO A 232 3.91 -17.79 10.93
CA PRO A 232 4.43 -16.50 11.37
C PRO A 232 4.44 -15.48 10.23
N TYR A 233 3.99 -14.26 10.51
CA TYR A 233 3.94 -13.18 9.52
C TYR A 233 4.71 -11.94 9.97
N TRP A 234 5.39 -11.33 9.02
CA TRP A 234 6.06 -10.03 9.08
C TRP A 234 5.42 -9.01 8.13
N ASP A 235 5.91 -7.77 8.22
CA ASP A 235 5.46 -6.65 7.40
C ASP A 235 5.40 -7.02 5.90
N GLY A 236 4.30 -6.64 5.29
CA GLY A 236 4.03 -6.91 3.88
C GLY A 236 4.99 -6.22 2.91
N ALA A 237 5.67 -5.14 3.34
CA ALA A 237 6.60 -4.40 2.51
C ALA A 237 7.77 -5.24 1.98
N LEU A 238 8.08 -6.35 2.64
CA LEU A 238 9.10 -7.30 2.19
C LEU A 238 8.72 -8.05 0.90
N THR A 239 7.40 -8.19 0.60
CA THR A 239 6.92 -8.96 -0.56
C THR A 239 5.91 -8.23 -1.43
N GLY A 240 5.40 -7.06 -1.01
CA GLY A 240 4.47 -6.24 -1.78
C GLY A 240 4.11 -4.94 -1.08
N ASN A 241 4.51 -3.80 -1.63
CA ASN A 241 4.31 -2.50 -0.99
C ASN A 241 3.68 -1.44 -1.92
N PRO A 242 2.36 -1.49 -2.14
CA PRO A 242 1.40 -2.54 -1.83
C PRO A 242 1.34 -3.63 -2.92
N ALA A 243 0.63 -4.74 -2.63
CA ALA A 243 0.31 -5.76 -3.61
C ALA A 243 -0.90 -5.33 -4.46
N VAL A 244 -0.67 -4.94 -5.71
CA VAL A 244 -1.66 -4.33 -6.60
C VAL A 244 -2.47 -5.35 -7.39
N ALA A 245 -1.79 -6.37 -7.95
CA ALA A 245 -2.41 -7.34 -8.85
C ALA A 245 -3.62 -8.09 -8.26
N PRO A 246 -3.64 -8.50 -6.97
CA PRO A 246 -4.81 -9.15 -6.39
C PRO A 246 -6.08 -8.30 -6.41
N LEU A 247 -5.95 -6.99 -6.24
CA LEU A 247 -7.08 -6.07 -6.32
C LEU A 247 -7.58 -5.93 -7.77
N LEU A 248 -6.67 -5.77 -8.73
CA LEU A 248 -7.01 -5.55 -10.13
C LEU A 248 -7.73 -6.74 -10.76
N THR A 249 -7.48 -7.97 -10.31
CA THR A 249 -8.22 -9.16 -10.78
C THR A 249 -9.71 -9.09 -10.49
N LYS A 250 -10.11 -8.37 -9.44
CA LYS A 250 -11.51 -8.20 -9.04
C LYS A 250 -12.15 -6.94 -9.64
N MET A 251 -11.34 -6.02 -10.16
CA MET A 251 -11.78 -4.68 -10.56
C MET A 251 -11.29 -4.30 -11.96
N PRO A 252 -11.70 -5.03 -13.01
CA PRO A 252 -11.24 -4.74 -14.36
C PRO A 252 -11.74 -3.37 -14.84
N GLY A 253 -10.85 -2.61 -15.48
CA GLY A 253 -11.19 -1.34 -16.13
C GLY A 253 -11.35 -0.13 -15.19
N CYS A 254 -10.95 -0.23 -13.91
CA CYS A 254 -10.99 0.90 -12.97
C CYS A 254 -9.83 1.89 -13.19
N ASP A 255 -9.96 3.05 -12.55
CA ASP A 255 -8.82 3.93 -12.27
C ASP A 255 -8.13 3.45 -11.00
N LEU A 256 -6.82 3.25 -11.02
CA LEU A 256 -6.02 2.91 -9.87
C LEU A 256 -5.16 4.11 -9.47
N ILE A 257 -5.45 4.69 -8.32
CA ILE A 257 -4.62 5.74 -7.72
C ILE A 257 -3.65 5.10 -6.74
N ILE A 258 -2.37 5.22 -7.02
CA ILE A 258 -1.28 4.78 -6.16
C ILE A 258 -0.88 5.95 -5.27
N VAL A 259 -1.03 5.81 -3.96
CA VAL A 259 -0.52 6.79 -2.99
C VAL A 259 0.84 6.30 -2.50
N ARG A 260 1.88 6.99 -2.93
CA ARG A 260 3.27 6.62 -2.65
C ARG A 260 3.90 7.53 -1.61
N VAL A 261 4.57 6.94 -0.65
CA VAL A 261 5.22 7.65 0.47
C VAL A 261 6.73 7.45 0.53
N ASP A 262 7.23 6.39 -0.10
CA ASP A 262 8.66 6.09 -0.15
C ASP A 262 9.32 6.77 -1.35
N PRO A 263 10.33 7.62 -1.14
CA PRO A 263 11.07 8.22 -2.24
C PRO A 263 11.84 7.16 -3.02
N VAL A 264 11.80 7.25 -4.35
CA VAL A 264 12.59 6.39 -5.24
C VAL A 264 14.02 6.92 -5.34
N ASN A 265 14.14 8.21 -5.49
CA ASN A 265 15.42 8.89 -5.62
C ASN A 265 15.89 9.44 -4.27
N ARG A 266 17.19 9.53 -4.10
CA ARG A 266 17.84 10.27 -3.03
C ARG A 266 18.83 11.24 -3.65
N PRO A 267 18.92 12.51 -3.15
CA PRO A 267 19.80 13.51 -3.71
C PRO A 267 21.27 13.09 -3.69
N GLU A 268 21.66 12.36 -2.66
CA GLU A 268 23.04 11.90 -2.46
C GLU A 268 23.12 10.39 -2.30
N ALA A 269 24.22 9.82 -2.76
CA ALA A 269 24.54 8.42 -2.53
C ALA A 269 24.89 8.20 -1.03
N PRO A 270 24.39 7.12 -0.40
CA PRO A 270 24.67 6.84 1.00
C PRO A 270 26.17 6.54 1.21
N ARG A 271 26.75 7.12 2.29
CA ARG A 271 28.18 6.96 2.59
C ARG A 271 28.43 6.38 3.99
N SER A 272 27.58 6.69 4.96
CA SER A 272 27.70 6.07 6.30
C SER A 272 27.17 4.65 6.29
N VAL A 273 27.66 3.80 7.20
CA VAL A 273 27.15 2.42 7.36
C VAL A 273 25.64 2.41 7.55
N ARG A 274 25.11 3.37 8.30
CA ARG A 274 23.68 3.52 8.58
C ARG A 274 22.92 3.91 7.31
N ASP A 275 23.37 4.93 6.57
CA ASP A 275 22.68 5.36 5.37
C ASP A 275 22.67 4.28 4.30
N ILE A 276 23.76 3.52 4.19
CA ILE A 276 23.85 2.34 3.32
C ILE A 276 22.80 1.30 3.73
N TYR A 277 22.70 0.98 5.03
CA TYR A 277 21.71 0.04 5.54
C TYR A 277 20.28 0.54 5.28
N ASN A 278 19.98 1.78 5.66
CA ASN A 278 18.68 2.40 5.47
C ASN A 278 18.28 2.42 3.98
N ARG A 279 19.21 2.79 3.10
CA ARG A 279 18.94 2.80 1.66
C ARG A 279 18.73 1.39 1.10
N SER A 280 19.46 0.40 1.60
CA SER A 280 19.27 -1.00 1.19
C SER A 280 17.86 -1.51 1.54
N VAL A 281 17.37 -1.19 2.73
CA VAL A 281 16.00 -1.53 3.15
C VAL A 281 14.97 -0.78 2.29
N GLU A 282 15.16 0.51 2.05
CA GLU A 282 14.28 1.32 1.22
C GLU A 282 14.20 0.80 -0.23
N ILE A 283 15.35 0.43 -0.80
CA ILE A 283 15.42 -0.19 -2.14
C ILE A 283 14.65 -1.52 -2.13
N SER A 284 14.85 -2.36 -1.11
CA SER A 284 14.17 -3.65 -1.01
C SER A 284 12.65 -3.50 -0.93
N HIS A 285 12.14 -2.53 -0.16
CA HIS A 285 10.70 -2.26 -0.06
C HIS A 285 10.11 -1.71 -1.38
N ASN A 286 10.88 -0.92 -2.12
CA ASN A 286 10.44 -0.40 -3.42
C ASN A 286 10.57 -1.43 -4.54
N ALA A 287 11.55 -2.34 -4.46
CA ALA A 287 11.85 -3.31 -5.54
C ALA A 287 10.65 -4.21 -5.86
N THR A 288 9.96 -4.73 -4.84
CA THR A 288 8.79 -5.59 -5.04
C THR A 288 7.65 -4.88 -5.74
N PHE A 289 7.43 -3.61 -5.42
CA PHE A 289 6.42 -2.77 -6.05
C PHE A 289 6.75 -2.50 -7.52
N TRP A 290 8.01 -2.14 -7.84
CA TRP A 290 8.44 -1.90 -9.21
C TRP A 290 8.39 -3.15 -10.08
N LEU A 291 8.77 -4.30 -9.54
CA LEU A 291 8.68 -5.58 -10.24
C LEU A 291 7.22 -5.93 -10.55
N GLU A 292 6.31 -5.69 -9.62
CA GLU A 292 4.88 -5.93 -9.84
C GLU A 292 4.29 -5.01 -10.90
N LEU A 293 4.60 -3.71 -10.85
CA LEU A 293 4.17 -2.76 -11.88
C LEU A 293 4.77 -3.10 -13.26
N GLY A 294 6.02 -3.54 -13.30
CA GLY A 294 6.66 -4.02 -14.52
C GLY A 294 5.95 -5.24 -15.12
N ALA A 295 5.62 -6.22 -14.28
CA ALA A 295 4.85 -7.38 -14.73
C ALA A 295 3.45 -6.99 -15.23
N LEU A 296 2.77 -6.08 -14.53
CA LEU A 296 1.48 -5.54 -14.97
C LEU A 296 1.60 -4.79 -16.30
N ALA A 297 2.66 -4.00 -16.51
CA ALA A 297 2.90 -3.30 -17.76
C ALA A 297 2.99 -4.28 -18.95
N VAL A 298 3.66 -5.42 -18.78
CA VAL A 298 3.72 -6.49 -19.80
C VAL A 298 2.34 -7.07 -20.04
N VAL A 299 1.61 -7.44 -19.00
CA VAL A 299 0.27 -8.05 -19.13
C VAL A 299 -0.72 -7.09 -19.77
N LEU A 300 -0.64 -5.80 -19.48
CA LEU A 300 -1.54 -4.79 -20.04
C LEU A 300 -1.32 -4.54 -21.54
N ARG A 301 -0.15 -4.83 -22.10
CA ARG A 301 0.03 -4.82 -23.57
C ARG A 301 -0.94 -5.77 -24.28
N PHE A 302 -1.30 -6.88 -23.64
CA PHE A 302 -2.27 -7.83 -24.18
C PHE A 302 -3.74 -7.38 -24.02
N VAL A 303 -4.00 -6.29 -23.29
CA VAL A 303 -5.35 -5.70 -23.16
C VAL A 303 -5.84 -5.16 -24.50
N ASP A 304 -4.96 -4.45 -25.20
CA ASP A 304 -5.30 -3.86 -26.51
C ASP A 304 -5.57 -4.93 -27.59
N GLU A 305 -5.10 -6.16 -27.34
CA GLU A 305 -5.40 -7.33 -28.13
C GLU A 305 -6.64 -8.12 -27.63
N GLY A 306 -7.37 -7.59 -26.64
CA GLY A 306 -8.56 -8.24 -26.06
C GLY A 306 -8.27 -9.49 -25.20
N ARG A 307 -7.02 -9.71 -24.81
CA ARG A 307 -6.54 -10.94 -24.14
C ARG A 307 -6.26 -10.81 -22.64
N SER A 308 -6.30 -9.62 -22.08
CA SER A 308 -5.99 -9.42 -20.67
C SER A 308 -7.20 -9.60 -19.75
N PRO A 309 -7.04 -10.26 -18.59
CA PRO A 309 -8.10 -10.40 -17.59
C PRO A 309 -8.39 -9.11 -16.81
N PHE A 310 -7.49 -8.09 -16.85
CA PHE A 310 -7.60 -6.88 -16.05
C PHE A 310 -8.42 -5.76 -16.70
N GLY A 311 -8.85 -5.92 -17.97
CA GLY A 311 -9.45 -4.82 -18.71
C GLY A 311 -8.50 -3.63 -18.86
N ARG A 312 -9.00 -2.46 -19.23
CA ARG A 312 -8.21 -1.21 -19.36
C ARG A 312 -8.12 -0.51 -18.01
N VAL A 313 -7.16 -0.92 -17.16
CA VAL A 313 -6.84 -0.20 -15.93
C VAL A 313 -6.09 1.09 -16.26
N ARG A 314 -6.50 2.20 -15.65
CA ARG A 314 -5.82 3.49 -15.78
C ARG A 314 -5.03 3.77 -14.51
N PHE A 315 -3.74 4.07 -14.68
CA PHE A 315 -2.80 4.24 -13.57
C PHE A 315 -2.52 5.71 -13.29
N HIS A 316 -2.58 6.06 -12.01
CA HIS A 316 -2.33 7.38 -11.47
C HIS A 316 -1.44 7.29 -10.24
N VAL A 317 -0.63 8.32 -9.99
CA VAL A 317 0.22 8.42 -8.79
C VAL A 317 -0.01 9.74 -8.09
N MET A 318 -0.17 9.68 -6.78
CA MET A 318 -0.11 10.82 -5.87
C MET A 318 1.08 10.64 -4.93
N GLU A 319 2.02 11.55 -4.97
CA GLU A 319 3.26 11.50 -4.18
C GLU A 319 3.84 12.89 -3.94
N ALA A 320 4.65 13.02 -2.89
CA ALA A 320 5.42 14.21 -2.57
C ALA A 320 6.92 13.88 -2.53
N SER A 321 7.43 13.18 -3.55
CA SER A 321 8.81 12.67 -3.58
C SER A 321 9.86 13.74 -3.33
N SER A 322 9.74 14.93 -3.93
CA SER A 322 10.68 16.05 -3.75
C SER A 322 10.75 16.59 -2.31
N VAL A 323 9.72 16.34 -1.51
CA VAL A 323 9.71 16.68 -0.08
C VAL A 323 10.19 15.49 0.74
N MET A 324 9.65 14.29 0.48
CA MET A 324 9.93 13.07 1.23
C MET A 324 11.40 12.61 1.12
N GLU A 325 12.06 12.86 -0.01
CA GLU A 325 13.48 12.53 -0.21
C GLU A 325 14.43 13.25 0.77
N ARG A 326 13.95 14.35 1.40
CA ARG A 326 14.72 15.13 2.37
C ARG A 326 14.59 14.59 3.80
N PHE A 327 13.69 13.64 4.03
CA PHE A 327 13.46 13.08 5.35
C PHE A 327 14.30 11.82 5.55
N PRO A 328 14.97 11.67 6.70
CA PRO A 328 15.68 10.44 7.02
C PRO A 328 14.69 9.28 7.18
N MET A 329 15.10 8.06 6.83
CA MET A 329 14.24 6.87 6.94
C MET A 329 13.75 6.65 8.38
N SER A 330 14.55 7.02 9.37
CA SER A 330 14.21 6.88 10.79
C SER A 330 12.97 7.70 11.20
N SER A 331 12.65 8.80 10.49
CA SER A 331 11.45 9.60 10.79
C SER A 331 10.12 8.86 10.52
N LYS A 332 10.16 7.72 9.80
CA LYS A 332 9.00 6.81 9.67
C LYS A 332 8.52 6.20 11.00
N LEU A 333 9.36 6.20 12.02
CA LEU A 333 9.02 5.73 13.37
C LEU A 333 8.62 6.87 14.32
N ASN A 334 8.64 8.09 13.84
CA ASN A 334 8.35 9.27 14.64
C ASN A 334 6.85 9.57 14.65
N ASN A 335 6.18 9.31 15.78
CA ASN A 335 4.75 9.57 15.96
C ASN A 335 4.43 10.92 16.59
N TYR A 336 5.34 11.90 16.51
CA TYR A 336 5.16 13.25 17.05
C TYR A 336 3.95 13.94 16.39
N PRO A 337 2.93 14.38 17.17
CA PRO A 337 1.69 14.90 16.58
C PRO A 337 1.88 16.04 15.57
N PRO A 338 2.74 17.05 15.79
CA PRO A 338 2.99 18.08 14.78
C PRO A 338 3.59 17.55 13.49
N LEU A 339 4.40 16.47 13.52
CA LEU A 339 4.88 15.81 12.32
C LEU A 339 3.72 15.14 11.57
N LEU A 340 2.85 14.43 12.26
CA LEU A 340 1.69 13.77 11.66
C LEU A 340 0.76 14.79 10.99
N GLU A 341 0.52 15.92 11.65
CA GLU A 341 -0.28 17.02 11.10
C GLU A 341 0.40 17.69 9.89
N TYR A 342 1.71 17.88 9.93
CA TYR A 342 2.48 18.37 8.79
C TYR A 342 2.34 17.44 7.57
N LEU A 343 2.49 16.14 7.77
CA LEU A 343 2.34 15.14 6.72
C LEU A 343 0.91 15.07 6.19
N PHE A 344 -0.09 15.17 7.06
CA PHE A 344 -1.49 15.27 6.67
C PHE A 344 -1.74 16.47 5.75
N ASN A 345 -1.29 17.66 6.15
CA ASN A 345 -1.44 18.87 5.36
C ASN A 345 -0.72 18.77 4.00
N LEU A 346 0.48 18.19 3.98
CA LEU A 346 1.20 17.90 2.74
C LEU A 346 0.41 16.95 1.83
N GLY A 347 -0.22 15.92 2.41
CA GLY A 347 -1.07 14.99 1.68
C GLY A 347 -2.29 15.67 1.06
N ARG A 348 -2.98 16.51 1.82
CA ARG A 348 -4.12 17.29 1.31
C ARG A 348 -3.70 18.21 0.17
N GLN A 349 -2.61 18.96 0.33
CA GLN A 349 -2.08 19.86 -0.71
C GLN A 349 -1.70 19.10 -1.97
N THR A 350 -1.09 17.92 -1.82
CA THR A 350 -0.75 17.04 -2.95
C THR A 350 -2.00 16.56 -3.66
N GLY A 351 -3.03 16.17 -2.93
CA GLY A 351 -4.33 15.76 -3.48
C GLY A 351 -5.01 16.89 -4.23
N ASP A 352 -5.02 18.12 -3.67
CA ASP A 352 -5.57 19.31 -4.32
C ASP A 352 -4.87 19.60 -5.64
N ALA A 353 -3.54 19.66 -5.62
CA ALA A 353 -2.74 19.94 -6.80
C ALA A 353 -2.94 18.84 -7.88
N TRP A 354 -2.96 17.58 -7.46
CA TRP A 354 -3.16 16.47 -8.38
C TRP A 354 -4.54 16.51 -9.04
N ILE A 355 -5.62 16.75 -8.27
CA ILE A 355 -6.99 16.83 -8.80
C ILE A 355 -7.11 18.02 -9.74
N ALA A 356 -6.54 19.18 -9.41
CA ALA A 356 -6.55 20.34 -10.26
C ALA A 356 -5.87 20.11 -11.62
N GLN A 357 -4.79 19.33 -11.64
CA GLN A 357 -4.03 19.04 -12.86
C GLN A 357 -4.54 17.84 -13.64
N ASN A 358 -5.07 16.82 -12.96
CA ASN A 358 -5.31 15.49 -13.53
C ASN A 358 -6.73 14.98 -13.33
N GLY A 359 -7.61 15.72 -12.65
CA GLY A 359 -8.95 15.24 -12.34
C GLY A 359 -9.78 14.90 -13.59
N ASP A 360 -9.53 15.54 -14.72
CA ASP A 360 -10.15 15.24 -16.00
C ASP A 360 -9.68 13.92 -16.62
N ALA A 361 -8.54 13.39 -16.19
CA ALA A 361 -8.00 12.11 -16.69
C ALA A 361 -8.74 10.90 -16.11
N LEU A 362 -9.32 11.03 -14.91
CA LEU A 362 -10.06 9.94 -14.27
C LEU A 362 -11.22 9.47 -15.16
N GLY A 363 -11.30 8.16 -15.37
CA GLY A 363 -12.24 7.52 -16.28
C GLY A 363 -11.86 7.57 -17.75
N ARG A 364 -10.82 8.32 -18.13
CA ARG A 364 -10.46 8.57 -19.54
C ARG A 364 -9.08 8.05 -19.94
N ARG A 365 -8.03 8.40 -19.18
CA ARG A 365 -6.64 8.07 -19.52
C ARG A 365 -5.79 7.91 -18.28
N SER A 366 -4.72 7.15 -18.35
CA SER A 366 -3.67 7.11 -17.33
C SER A 366 -2.94 8.46 -17.26
N THR A 367 -2.49 8.83 -16.05
CA THR A 367 -1.53 9.93 -15.84
C THR A 367 -0.12 9.41 -15.54
N MET A 368 0.00 8.11 -15.31
CA MET A 368 1.26 7.41 -15.14
C MET A 368 1.45 6.46 -16.34
N ASP A 369 2.58 6.62 -17.03
CA ASP A 369 2.98 5.71 -18.08
C ASP A 369 3.86 4.60 -17.49
N LEU A 370 3.30 3.41 -17.35
CA LEU A 370 4.03 2.26 -16.84
C LEU A 370 5.20 1.85 -17.73
N GLN A 371 5.17 2.17 -19.02
CA GLN A 371 6.25 1.79 -19.95
C GLN A 371 7.53 2.59 -19.68
N GLN A 372 7.40 3.84 -19.21
CA GLN A 372 8.55 4.67 -18.82
C GLN A 372 9.24 4.20 -17.53
N LEU A 373 8.56 3.37 -16.74
CA LEU A 373 9.12 2.80 -15.51
C LEU A 373 10.00 1.58 -15.78
N LEU A 374 9.91 1.01 -16.98
CA LEU A 374 10.69 -0.15 -17.39
C LEU A 374 12.02 0.34 -17.98
N PRO A 375 13.18 -0.13 -17.50
CA PRO A 375 14.45 0.18 -18.14
C PRO A 375 14.38 -0.25 -19.60
N GLY A 376 14.61 0.68 -20.51
CA GLY A 376 14.39 0.49 -21.96
C GLY A 376 15.17 -0.62 -22.66
N SER A 377 16.10 -1.29 -21.97
CA SER A 377 16.98 -2.28 -22.59
C SER A 377 16.55 -3.74 -22.44
N ILE A 378 15.72 -4.09 -21.47
CA ILE A 378 15.34 -5.49 -21.22
C ILE A 378 14.08 -5.88 -22.00
N TRP A 379 13.18 -4.94 -22.28
CA TRP A 379 11.84 -5.21 -22.78
C TRP A 379 11.60 -4.80 -24.24
N ASN A 380 12.55 -4.09 -24.87
CA ASN A 380 12.45 -3.72 -26.28
C ASN A 380 12.78 -4.88 -27.23
N ASN A 381 13.22 -6.02 -26.69
CA ASN A 381 13.63 -7.21 -27.47
C ASN A 381 12.71 -8.43 -27.24
N ILE A 382 11.59 -8.29 -26.57
CA ILE A 382 10.52 -9.28 -26.43
C ILE A 382 9.29 -8.81 -27.20
#